data_cce9e456a2a50c10166084fa9410b1bd
#
_entry.id   cce9e456a2a50c10166084fa9410b1bd
#
_cell.length_a   1.000
_cell.length_b   1.000
_cell.length_c   1.000
_cell.angle_alpha   90.00
_cell.angle_beta   90.00
_cell.angle_gamma   90.00
#
_symmetry.space_group_name_H-M   'P 1'
#
loop_
_entity.id
_entity.type
_entity.pdbx_description
1 polymer ?
#
loop_
_entity_poly.entity_id
_entity_poly.type
_entity_poly.pdbx_seq_one_letter_code
_entity_poly.pdbx_strand_id
1 'polypeptide(L)'
;AAPVAANAAAPAASTAADEENCFGLFQKKPKYIFLFIGDGMGTAQIQSARFYKGTMDNNGAVTEADLSFTGFPQVGSVTTYDSTSFCPDSASTATSIASGQKTESGVINMCPWTRDVPYETIAEKLHKQKGYKVGIVSTVNIDHATPAAFYAHQKTRKNYYQIGVELANSGFEYF
;
A
#
# COMPACT_ATOMS: atom_id res chain seq x y z
N ALA A 1 14.69 -34.28 -9.28
CA ALA A 1 15.20 -32.95 -9.60
C ALA A 1 15.14 -32.15 -8.32
N ALA A 2 16.29 -31.68 -7.81
CA ALA A 2 16.37 -30.90 -6.59
C ALA A 2 15.92 -29.45 -6.86
N PRO A 3 15.29 -28.75 -5.91
CA PRO A 3 14.90 -27.37 -6.08
C PRO A 3 16.15 -26.47 -6.09
N VAL A 4 16.26 -25.65 -7.12
CA VAL A 4 17.26 -24.57 -7.17
C VAL A 4 16.83 -23.49 -6.18
N ALA A 5 17.60 -23.35 -5.12
CA ALA A 5 17.45 -22.21 -4.19
C ALA A 5 17.89 -20.94 -4.92
N ALA A 6 16.94 -20.10 -5.29
CA ALA A 6 17.21 -18.75 -5.73
C ALA A 6 17.61 -17.92 -4.51
N ASN A 7 18.90 -17.71 -4.34
CA ASN A 7 19.46 -16.82 -3.34
C ASN A 7 19.30 -15.38 -3.85
N ALA A 8 18.15 -14.75 -3.59
CA ALA A 8 18.01 -13.32 -3.74
C ALA A 8 18.71 -12.67 -2.54
N ALA A 9 19.94 -12.20 -2.75
CA ALA A 9 20.62 -11.33 -1.80
C ALA A 9 19.73 -10.10 -1.56
N ALA A 10 19.28 -9.93 -0.34
CA ALA A 10 18.66 -8.67 0.07
C ALA A 10 19.69 -7.54 -0.13
N PRO A 11 19.29 -6.38 -0.64
CA PRO A 11 20.21 -5.24 -0.67
C PRO A 11 20.64 -4.95 0.78
N ALA A 12 21.93 -4.77 0.98
CA ALA A 12 22.50 -4.40 2.27
C ALA A 12 21.75 -3.17 2.79
N ALA A 13 21.29 -3.24 4.03
CA ALA A 13 20.69 -2.08 4.69
C ALA A 13 21.75 -0.98 4.74
N SER A 14 21.53 0.14 4.02
CA SER A 14 22.34 1.33 4.18
C SER A 14 22.18 1.81 5.62
N THR A 15 23.29 2.12 6.28
CA THR A 15 23.22 2.70 7.63
C THR A 15 22.70 4.14 7.52
N ALA A 16 21.97 4.61 8.52
CA ALA A 16 21.40 5.97 8.55
C ALA A 16 22.42 7.11 8.31
N ALA A 17 23.72 6.82 8.42
CA ALA A 17 24.80 7.75 8.11
C ALA A 17 25.09 7.89 6.61
N ASP A 18 24.76 6.88 5.80
CA ASP A 18 25.01 6.90 4.36
C ASP A 18 23.90 7.65 3.60
N GLU A 19 22.72 7.79 4.18
CA GLU A 19 21.59 8.53 3.59
C GLU A 19 21.75 10.06 3.68
N GLU A 20 22.51 10.57 4.65
CA GLU A 20 22.74 12.02 4.78
C GLU A 20 23.71 12.59 3.74
N ASN A 21 24.55 11.77 3.11
CA ASN A 21 25.62 12.25 2.23
C ASN A 21 25.32 12.16 0.71
N CYS A 22 24.27 11.51 0.28
CA CYS A 22 24.01 11.33 -1.15
C CYS A 22 23.14 12.41 -1.79
N PHE A 23 22.47 13.27 -1.01
CA PHE A 23 21.63 14.37 -1.49
C PHE A 23 21.79 15.63 -0.64
N GLY A 24 22.95 16.27 -0.77
CA GLY A 24 23.26 17.56 -0.14
C GLY A 24 22.50 18.75 -0.71
N LEU A 25 21.19 18.66 -0.88
CA LEU A 25 20.32 19.78 -1.21
C LEU A 25 19.09 19.69 -0.32
N PHE A 26 18.89 20.66 0.54
CA PHE A 26 17.78 20.93 1.45
C PHE A 26 16.43 20.38 0.97
N GLN A 27 16.18 19.09 1.09
CA GLN A 27 14.84 18.57 0.93
C GLN A 27 14.05 18.92 2.19
N LYS A 28 13.19 19.92 2.05
CA LYS A 28 12.17 20.19 3.07
C LYS A 28 11.37 18.92 3.28
N LYS A 29 11.34 18.40 4.51
CA LYS A 29 10.50 17.26 4.85
C LYS A 29 9.07 17.55 4.42
N PRO A 30 8.36 16.61 3.76
CA PRO A 30 7.00 16.83 3.34
C PRO A 30 6.13 17.10 4.59
N LYS A 31 5.33 18.15 4.55
CA LYS A 31 4.40 18.49 5.63
C LYS A 31 3.17 17.58 5.60
N TYR A 32 2.72 17.23 4.42
CA TYR A 32 1.57 16.37 4.17
C TYR A 32 1.94 15.27 3.17
N ILE A 33 1.45 14.06 3.42
CA ILE A 33 1.62 12.91 2.54
C ILE A 33 0.22 12.34 2.29
N PHE A 34 -0.19 12.25 1.02
CA PHE A 34 -1.45 11.65 0.63
C PHE A 34 -1.17 10.41 -0.21
N LEU A 35 -1.67 9.27 0.22
CA LEU A 35 -1.60 8.01 -0.51
C LEU A 35 -3.00 7.63 -0.97
N PHE A 36 -3.21 7.53 -2.29
CA PHE A 36 -4.46 7.07 -2.90
C PHE A 36 -4.27 5.68 -3.46
N ILE A 37 -5.10 4.74 -3.05
CA ILE A 37 -5.05 3.35 -3.49
C ILE A 37 -6.34 3.02 -4.25
N GLY A 38 -6.21 2.68 -5.52
CA GLY A 38 -7.28 2.08 -6.30
C GLY A 38 -7.20 0.57 -6.21
N ASP A 39 -8.02 -0.03 -5.33
CA ASP A 39 -8.03 -1.47 -5.13
C ASP A 39 -8.56 -2.20 -6.37
N GLY A 40 -7.75 -3.12 -6.90
CA GLY A 40 -7.99 -3.82 -8.16
C GLY A 40 -7.94 -2.93 -9.42
N MET A 41 -7.50 -1.68 -9.30
CA MET A 41 -7.44 -0.72 -10.41
C MET A 41 -6.15 -0.92 -11.23
N GLY A 42 -6.24 -1.72 -12.28
CA GLY A 42 -5.15 -1.89 -13.24
C GLY A 42 -5.24 -0.91 -14.42
N THR A 43 -4.29 -1.02 -15.34
CA THR A 43 -4.22 -0.17 -16.55
C THR A 43 -5.47 -0.26 -17.42
N ALA A 44 -6.09 -1.44 -17.49
CA ALA A 44 -7.33 -1.64 -18.27
C ALA A 44 -8.51 -0.84 -17.68
N GLN A 45 -8.66 -0.78 -16.36
CA GLN A 45 -9.69 -0.01 -15.68
C GLN A 45 -9.47 1.49 -15.88
N ILE A 46 -8.22 1.95 -15.76
CA ILE A 46 -7.86 3.36 -16.01
C ILE A 46 -8.19 3.75 -17.43
N GLN A 47 -7.78 2.93 -18.40
CA GLN A 47 -8.03 3.21 -19.83
C GLN A 47 -9.54 3.22 -20.16
N SER A 48 -10.29 2.26 -19.62
CA SER A 48 -11.75 2.23 -19.78
C SER A 48 -12.42 3.47 -19.20
N ALA A 49 -11.98 3.94 -18.04
CA ALA A 49 -12.50 5.17 -17.43
C ALA A 49 -12.19 6.42 -18.30
N ARG A 50 -10.99 6.49 -18.88
CA ARG A 50 -10.59 7.60 -19.78
C ARG A 50 -11.45 7.63 -21.04
N PHE A 51 -11.67 6.49 -21.66
CA PHE A 51 -12.54 6.39 -22.85
C PHE A 51 -13.99 6.70 -22.51
N TYR A 52 -14.52 6.12 -21.43
CA TYR A 52 -15.88 6.38 -21.00
C TYR A 52 -16.11 7.88 -20.76
N LYS A 53 -15.25 8.48 -19.94
CA LYS A 53 -15.34 9.92 -19.62
C LYS A 53 -15.22 10.78 -20.89
N GLY A 54 -14.23 10.53 -21.72
CA GLY A 54 -14.02 11.28 -22.95
C GLY A 54 -15.22 11.23 -23.90
N THR A 55 -15.79 10.03 -24.08
CA THR A 55 -16.96 9.83 -24.94
C THR A 55 -18.20 10.52 -24.37
N MET A 56 -18.43 10.43 -23.05
CA MET A 56 -19.58 11.08 -22.41
C MET A 56 -19.49 12.60 -22.47
N ASP A 57 -18.32 13.17 -22.20
CA ASP A 57 -18.09 14.61 -22.21
C ASP A 57 -18.17 15.21 -23.63
N ASN A 58 -18.07 14.39 -24.69
CA ASN A 58 -18.07 14.79 -26.08
C ASN A 58 -19.27 14.23 -26.88
N ASN A 59 -20.43 14.06 -26.25
CA ASN A 59 -21.69 13.67 -26.90
C ASN A 59 -21.60 12.40 -27.76
N GLY A 60 -20.85 11.41 -27.31
CA GLY A 60 -20.68 10.13 -28.01
C GLY A 60 -19.53 10.09 -29.02
N ALA A 61 -18.79 11.16 -29.21
CA ALA A 61 -17.61 11.15 -30.07
C ALA A 61 -16.48 10.30 -29.43
N VAL A 62 -15.76 9.55 -30.26
CA VAL A 62 -14.62 8.74 -29.82
C VAL A 62 -13.49 9.66 -29.36
N THR A 63 -13.40 9.84 -28.04
CA THR A 63 -12.47 10.79 -27.40
C THR A 63 -11.94 10.17 -26.12
N GLU A 64 -10.68 10.42 -25.80
CA GLU A 64 -10.05 10.07 -24.53
C GLU A 64 -10.01 11.31 -23.64
N ALA A 65 -10.34 11.14 -22.35
CA ALA A 65 -10.19 12.19 -21.35
C ALA A 65 -9.03 11.89 -20.40
N ASP A 66 -8.43 12.94 -19.86
CA ASP A 66 -7.46 12.80 -18.77
C ASP A 66 -8.17 12.64 -17.44
N LEU A 67 -7.61 11.78 -16.59
CA LEU A 67 -7.95 11.69 -15.17
C LEU A 67 -6.90 12.48 -14.37
N SER A 68 -7.29 13.02 -13.23
CA SER A 68 -6.44 13.93 -12.45
C SER A 68 -5.05 13.35 -12.11
N PHE A 69 -4.96 12.05 -11.91
CA PHE A 69 -3.70 11.38 -11.57
C PHE A 69 -2.88 10.93 -12.80
N THR A 70 -3.47 10.86 -13.99
CA THR A 70 -2.72 10.44 -15.20
C THR A 70 -1.72 11.48 -15.68
N GLY A 71 -1.84 12.73 -15.19
CA GLY A 71 -0.90 13.81 -15.44
C GLY A 71 0.19 13.98 -14.38
N PHE A 72 0.35 13.06 -13.43
CA PHE A 72 1.40 13.18 -12.43
C PHE A 72 2.80 13.09 -13.07
N PRO A 73 3.78 13.89 -12.59
CA PRO A 73 5.09 14.01 -13.23
C PRO A 73 5.96 12.76 -13.05
N GLN A 74 5.65 11.90 -12.11
CA GLN A 74 6.39 10.67 -11.84
C GLN A 74 5.48 9.46 -12.01
N VAL A 75 5.97 8.46 -12.72
CA VAL A 75 5.28 7.20 -12.97
C VAL A 75 6.21 6.05 -12.66
N GLY A 76 5.66 5.00 -12.07
CA GLY A 76 6.38 3.76 -11.80
C GLY A 76 5.49 2.55 -12.02
N SER A 77 6.09 1.39 -12.10
CA SER A 77 5.39 0.10 -12.13
C SER A 77 5.88 -0.81 -11.02
N VAL A 78 5.01 -1.68 -10.54
CA VAL A 78 5.30 -2.62 -9.46
C VAL A 78 4.71 -3.99 -9.78
N THR A 79 5.38 -5.03 -9.33
CA THR A 79 4.85 -6.39 -9.36
C THR A 79 4.01 -6.64 -8.10
N THR A 80 2.86 -7.27 -8.26
CA THR A 80 1.85 -7.37 -7.19
C THR A 80 1.74 -8.76 -6.55
N TYR A 81 2.48 -9.79 -7.00
CA TYR A 81 2.44 -11.13 -6.41
C TYR A 81 2.73 -11.12 -4.90
N ASP A 82 2.11 -12.03 -4.17
CA ASP A 82 2.39 -12.26 -2.74
C ASP A 82 3.22 -13.52 -2.48
N SER A 83 3.38 -13.92 -1.22
CA SER A 83 4.20 -15.08 -0.86
C SER A 83 3.59 -16.41 -1.30
N THR A 84 2.32 -16.46 -1.67
CA THR A 84 1.57 -17.69 -1.99
C THR A 84 0.90 -17.68 -3.35
N SER A 85 0.76 -16.51 -4.01
CA SER A 85 -0.03 -16.36 -5.22
C SER A 85 0.52 -15.32 -6.18
N PHE A 86 0.46 -15.61 -7.48
CA PHE A 86 0.65 -14.61 -8.54
C PHE A 86 -0.58 -13.71 -8.72
N CYS A 87 -1.75 -14.14 -8.23
CA CYS A 87 -2.98 -13.35 -8.16
C CYS A 87 -3.32 -13.08 -6.69
N PRO A 88 -2.66 -12.11 -6.05
CA PRO A 88 -2.81 -11.83 -4.63
C PRO A 88 -4.18 -11.20 -4.32
N ASP A 89 -4.51 -11.15 -3.04
CA ASP A 89 -5.67 -10.43 -2.56
C ASP A 89 -5.32 -9.03 -2.02
N SER A 90 -6.34 -8.24 -1.64
CA SER A 90 -6.14 -6.90 -1.09
C SER A 90 -5.36 -6.89 0.22
N ALA A 91 -5.44 -7.95 1.04
CA ALA A 91 -4.75 -8.00 2.33
C ALA A 91 -3.22 -8.07 2.15
N SER A 92 -2.76 -8.99 1.31
CA SER A 92 -1.33 -9.18 1.06
C SER A 92 -0.72 -8.02 0.27
N THR A 93 -1.46 -7.45 -0.69
CA THR A 93 -0.97 -6.30 -1.48
C THR A 93 -0.94 -5.02 -0.67
N ALA A 94 -1.97 -4.73 0.13
CA ALA A 94 -1.97 -3.58 1.02
C ALA A 94 -0.90 -3.70 2.12
N THR A 95 -0.65 -4.90 2.66
CA THR A 95 0.49 -5.18 3.53
C THR A 95 1.81 -4.79 2.86
N SER A 96 2.00 -5.18 1.59
CA SER A 96 3.24 -4.85 0.87
C SER A 96 3.42 -3.34 0.69
N ILE A 97 2.33 -2.59 0.45
CA ILE A 97 2.37 -1.13 0.36
C ILE A 97 2.68 -0.52 1.73
N ALA A 98 2.00 -0.99 2.79
CA ALA A 98 2.06 -0.40 4.12
C ALA A 98 3.37 -0.72 4.87
N SER A 99 3.95 -1.91 4.67
CA SER A 99 5.11 -2.37 5.44
C SER A 99 6.38 -2.57 4.62
N GLY A 100 6.29 -2.62 3.29
CA GLY A 100 7.39 -3.00 2.41
C GLY A 100 7.72 -4.49 2.44
N GLN A 101 6.87 -5.32 3.09
CA GLN A 101 7.07 -6.75 3.24
C GLN A 101 5.97 -7.55 2.53
N LYS A 102 6.31 -8.71 2.02
CA LYS A 102 5.32 -9.64 1.46
C LYS A 102 4.79 -10.58 2.54
N THR A 103 3.50 -10.87 2.45
CA THR A 103 2.81 -11.86 3.29
C THR A 103 1.99 -12.81 2.42
N GLU A 104 1.23 -13.71 3.01
CA GLU A 104 0.32 -14.62 2.33
C GLU A 104 -1.01 -13.95 1.99
N SER A 105 -1.70 -14.45 0.98
CA SER A 105 -3.08 -14.04 0.69
C SER A 105 -3.96 -14.15 1.94
N GLY A 106 -4.75 -13.12 2.20
CA GLY A 106 -5.66 -13.04 3.35
C GLY A 106 -5.03 -12.65 4.68
N VAL A 107 -3.74 -12.41 4.74
CA VAL A 107 -2.99 -12.01 5.95
C VAL A 107 -2.72 -10.52 5.94
N ILE A 108 -2.84 -9.86 7.10
CA ILE A 108 -2.61 -8.43 7.28
C ILE A 108 -1.40 -8.21 8.18
N ASN A 109 -0.33 -7.62 7.65
CA ASN A 109 0.88 -7.20 8.37
C ASN A 109 1.49 -8.26 9.31
N MET A 110 1.43 -9.51 8.94
CA MET A 110 2.09 -10.60 9.67
C MET A 110 3.07 -11.30 8.75
N CYS A 111 4.15 -11.85 9.32
CA CYS A 111 5.10 -12.65 8.54
C CYS A 111 4.40 -13.86 7.91
N PRO A 112 4.82 -14.29 6.69
CA PRO A 112 4.25 -15.46 6.05
C PRO A 112 4.55 -16.74 6.86
N TRP A 113 3.75 -17.77 6.64
CA TRP A 113 3.84 -19.12 7.19
C TRP A 113 3.52 -19.22 8.68
N THR A 114 4.31 -18.63 9.55
CA THR A 114 4.10 -18.69 11.00
C THR A 114 3.05 -17.70 11.50
N ARG A 115 2.91 -16.56 10.83
CA ARG A 115 1.97 -15.48 11.16
C ARG A 115 2.06 -15.06 12.65
N ASP A 116 3.27 -15.01 13.18
CA ASP A 116 3.54 -14.73 14.57
C ASP A 116 4.34 -13.44 14.80
N VAL A 117 4.96 -12.90 13.73
CA VAL A 117 5.71 -11.65 13.79
C VAL A 117 4.94 -10.57 13.02
N PRO A 118 4.50 -9.51 13.70
CA PRO A 118 3.86 -8.36 13.05
C PRO A 118 4.88 -7.50 12.31
N TYR A 119 4.45 -6.94 11.18
CA TYR A 119 5.21 -5.96 10.41
C TYR A 119 4.78 -4.56 10.78
N GLU A 120 5.68 -3.74 11.28
CA GLU A 120 5.39 -2.33 11.52
C GLU A 120 5.12 -1.59 10.21
N THR A 121 4.02 -0.86 10.15
CA THR A 121 3.61 -0.12 8.97
C THR A 121 4.29 1.24 8.86
N ILE A 122 4.34 1.80 7.65
CA ILE A 122 4.84 3.16 7.44
C ILE A 122 4.00 4.21 8.20
N ALA A 123 2.68 3.99 8.32
CA ALA A 123 1.80 4.86 9.06
C ALA A 123 2.17 4.88 10.56
N GLU A 124 2.38 3.71 11.16
CA GLU A 124 2.85 3.59 12.54
C GLU A 124 4.22 4.22 12.76
N LYS A 125 5.17 3.97 11.84
CA LYS A 125 6.52 4.59 11.92
C LYS A 125 6.45 6.11 11.87
N LEU A 126 5.69 6.66 10.95
CA LEU A 126 5.54 8.11 10.81
C LEU A 126 4.86 8.71 12.05
N HIS A 127 3.83 8.05 12.56
CA HIS A 127 3.14 8.48 13.78
C HIS A 127 4.06 8.46 14.99
N LYS A 128 4.65 7.29 15.29
CA LYS A 128 5.49 7.08 16.49
C LYS A 128 6.82 7.83 16.45
N GLN A 129 7.51 7.83 15.31
CA GLN A 129 8.89 8.30 15.23
C GLN A 129 9.02 9.74 14.73
N LYS A 130 8.05 10.23 13.99
CA LYS A 130 8.09 11.55 13.34
C LYS A 130 6.99 12.49 13.79
N GLY A 131 6.03 12.02 14.61
CA GLY A 131 4.92 12.81 15.12
C GLY A 131 3.91 13.23 14.06
N TYR A 132 3.83 12.51 12.92
CA TYR A 132 2.79 12.74 11.94
C TYR A 132 1.44 12.31 12.50
N LYS A 133 0.42 13.10 12.23
CA LYS A 133 -0.97 12.67 12.40
C LYS A 133 -1.36 11.78 11.25
N VAL A 134 -2.11 10.73 11.54
CA VAL A 134 -2.55 9.74 10.55
C VAL A 134 -4.07 9.78 10.43
N GLY A 135 -4.54 9.82 9.19
CA GLY A 135 -5.95 9.65 8.86
C GLY A 135 -6.11 8.58 7.79
N ILE A 136 -7.13 7.74 7.92
CA ILE A 136 -7.46 6.69 6.97
C ILE A 136 -8.90 6.88 6.52
N VAL A 137 -9.09 7.01 5.20
CA VAL A 137 -10.40 7.18 4.57
C VAL A 137 -10.61 6.06 3.57
N SER A 138 -11.79 5.47 3.57
CA SER A 138 -12.10 4.35 2.68
C SER A 138 -13.54 4.44 2.16
N THR A 139 -13.77 3.92 0.97
CA THR A 139 -15.11 3.73 0.38
C THR A 139 -15.71 2.37 0.71
N VAL A 140 -14.94 1.50 1.36
CA VAL A 140 -15.40 0.24 1.97
C VAL A 140 -15.41 0.37 3.48
N ASN A 141 -15.88 -0.66 4.20
CA ASN A 141 -15.81 -0.67 5.66
C ASN A 141 -14.37 -0.47 6.14
N ILE A 142 -14.21 0.31 7.20
CA ILE A 142 -12.87 0.67 7.70
C ILE A 142 -12.08 -0.54 8.19
N ASP A 143 -12.75 -1.61 8.62
CA ASP A 143 -12.16 -2.89 9.01
C ASP A 143 -11.87 -3.84 7.83
N HIS A 144 -12.10 -3.38 6.60
CA HIS A 144 -11.72 -4.13 5.40
C HIS A 144 -10.19 -4.15 5.24
N ALA A 145 -9.67 -5.15 4.52
CA ALA A 145 -8.24 -5.45 4.46
C ALA A 145 -7.35 -4.28 4.02
N THR A 146 -7.77 -3.50 3.01
CA THR A 146 -6.95 -2.42 2.46
C THR A 146 -6.74 -1.27 3.45
N PRO A 147 -7.77 -0.67 4.07
CA PRO A 147 -7.56 0.30 5.13
C PRO A 147 -6.89 -0.32 6.38
N ALA A 148 -7.28 -1.54 6.76
CA ALA A 148 -6.75 -2.25 7.92
C ALA A 148 -5.22 -2.47 7.85
N ALA A 149 -4.67 -2.64 6.67
CA ALA A 149 -3.23 -2.85 6.48
C ALA A 149 -2.36 -1.66 6.93
N PHE A 150 -2.93 -0.51 7.26
CA PHE A 150 -2.18 0.63 7.76
C PHE A 150 -2.16 0.74 9.29
N TYR A 151 -2.98 -0.07 10.01
CA TYR A 151 -3.09 0.00 11.48
C TYR A 151 -3.27 -1.35 12.18
N ALA A 152 -3.56 -2.43 11.44
CA ALA A 152 -3.89 -3.73 12.04
C ALA A 152 -2.90 -4.84 11.65
N HIS A 153 -2.78 -5.85 12.53
CA HIS A 153 -1.88 -6.99 12.40
C HIS A 153 -2.64 -8.29 12.67
N GLN A 154 -3.21 -8.87 11.62
CA GLN A 154 -4.11 -10.02 11.77
C GLN A 154 -3.70 -11.21 10.91
N LYS A 155 -3.79 -12.40 11.50
CA LYS A 155 -3.53 -13.69 10.82
C LYS A 155 -4.52 -13.97 9.69
N THR A 156 -5.65 -13.28 9.69
CA THR A 156 -6.65 -13.35 8.61
C THR A 156 -7.45 -12.05 8.53
N ARG A 157 -7.71 -11.59 7.32
CA ARG A 157 -8.56 -10.44 7.03
C ARG A 157 -10.03 -10.59 7.48
N LYS A 158 -10.41 -11.80 7.88
CA LYS A 158 -11.79 -12.08 8.36
C LYS A 158 -11.99 -11.74 9.83
N ASN A 159 -10.94 -11.37 10.54
CA ASN A 159 -10.99 -11.01 11.96
C ASN A 159 -11.50 -9.56 12.16
N TYR A 160 -12.66 -9.22 11.58
CA TYR A 160 -13.19 -7.85 11.57
C TYR A 160 -13.28 -7.23 12.97
N TYR A 161 -13.74 -7.97 13.96
CA TYR A 161 -13.84 -7.46 15.32
C TYR A 161 -12.46 -7.06 15.89
N GLN A 162 -11.45 -7.92 15.72
CA GLN A 162 -10.10 -7.65 16.20
C GLN A 162 -9.47 -6.49 15.44
N ILE A 163 -9.70 -6.40 14.13
CA ILE A 163 -9.28 -5.26 13.32
C ILE A 163 -9.89 -3.96 13.86
N GLY A 164 -11.17 -3.97 14.21
CA GLY A 164 -11.84 -2.82 14.84
C GLY A 164 -11.26 -2.46 16.20
N VAL A 165 -10.88 -3.45 17.00
CA VAL A 165 -10.19 -3.21 18.29
C VAL A 165 -8.81 -2.58 18.08
N GLU A 166 -8.03 -3.05 17.10
CA GLU A 166 -6.73 -2.46 16.77
C GLU A 166 -6.88 -1.05 16.24
N LEU A 167 -7.92 -0.77 15.45
CA LEU A 167 -8.27 0.58 15.01
C LEU A 167 -8.42 1.53 16.20
N ALA A 168 -9.25 1.13 17.16
CA ALA A 168 -9.53 1.94 18.35
C ALA A 168 -8.28 2.19 19.21
N ASN A 169 -7.31 1.27 19.18
CA ASN A 169 -6.08 1.35 19.93
C ASN A 169 -4.88 1.91 19.14
N SER A 170 -5.04 2.23 17.87
CA SER A 170 -3.95 2.69 17.00
C SER A 170 -3.36 4.05 17.41
N GLY A 171 -4.16 4.87 18.07
CA GLY A 171 -3.81 6.26 18.39
C GLY A 171 -3.86 7.20 17.18
N PHE A 172 -4.34 6.74 16.02
CA PHE A 172 -4.48 7.59 14.84
C PHE A 172 -5.66 8.57 15.01
N GLU A 173 -5.59 9.71 14.33
CA GLU A 173 -6.47 10.84 14.64
C GLU A 173 -7.75 10.91 13.84
N TYR A 174 -7.82 10.20 12.71
CA TYR A 174 -8.98 10.25 11.82
C TYR A 174 -9.27 8.94 11.11
N PHE A 175 -10.56 8.56 11.05
CA PHE A 175 -11.08 7.41 10.31
C PHE A 175 -12.42 7.74 9.67
#